data_ed31a34c1ea56c07f0377913476f9c40
#
_entry.id   ed31a34c1ea56c07f0377913476f9c40
#
_cell.length_a   1.000
_cell.length_b   1.000
_cell.length_c   1.000
_cell.angle_alpha   90.00
_cell.angle_beta   90.00
_cell.angle_gamma   90.00
#
_symmetry.space_group_name_H-M   'P 1'
#
loop_
_entity.id
_entity.type
_entity.pdbx_description
1 polymer ?
#
loop_
_entity_poly.entity_id
_entity_poly.type
_entity_poly.pdbx_seq_one_letter_code
_entity_poly.pdbx_strand_id
1 'polypeptide(L)'
;MKNKISLKLLICLVLSGPLLSHAATFQINDGSVLYDAQLIVKNCDKDECSGSAKIMLFKKGNKRVFQTLTSNDLNFYLDKKQQPSVNVIQLYDEQSPLIFDDFNFDGQQDLAIRNGNESSYGGPSYDVYVFNKTRQQFVMSSALTELAIENLGMFQTDAKRKRIITFAKSGCCFHVTSEYAVIPNKGLKLVHEVTGDATGAGEQVTVTTKSYNLHTKKWRTTLKKYPLDQYYQ
;
A
#
# COMPACT_ATOMS: atom_id res chain seq x y z
N MET A 1 62.00 -45.39 20.34
CA MET A 1 61.81 -43.98 19.89
C MET A 1 60.31 -43.78 19.65
N LYS A 2 59.58 -43.02 20.52
CA LYS A 2 58.19 -42.79 20.45
C LYS A 2 57.98 -41.31 19.99
N ASN A 3 57.54 -41.11 18.74
CA ASN A 3 57.18 -39.76 18.18
C ASN A 3 55.80 -39.34 18.72
N LYS A 4 55.79 -38.30 19.52
CA LYS A 4 54.51 -37.58 19.90
C LYS A 4 54.20 -36.59 18.84
N ILE A 5 53.09 -36.80 18.08
CA ILE A 5 52.52 -35.85 17.17
C ILE A 5 51.58 -34.92 18.01
N SER A 6 51.99 -33.67 18.15
CA SER A 6 51.20 -32.63 18.82
C SER A 6 50.21 -32.02 17.83
N LEU A 7 48.92 -32.33 17.96
CA LEU A 7 47.83 -31.77 17.18
C LEU A 7 47.46 -30.37 17.74
N LYS A 8 47.90 -29.31 17.07
CA LYS A 8 47.47 -27.94 17.40
C LYS A 8 46.08 -27.69 16.84
N LEU A 9 45.11 -27.67 17.75
CA LEU A 9 43.71 -27.29 17.42
C LEU A 9 43.66 -25.79 17.17
N LEU A 10 43.46 -25.38 15.92
CA LEU A 10 43.27 -23.99 15.52
C LEU A 10 41.78 -23.64 15.72
N ILE A 11 41.49 -22.96 16.83
CA ILE A 11 40.11 -22.44 17.08
C ILE A 11 39.93 -21.17 16.26
N CYS A 12 39.22 -21.26 15.12
CA CYS A 12 38.73 -20.08 14.41
C CYS A 12 37.57 -19.46 15.21
N LEU A 13 37.86 -18.38 15.95
CA LEU A 13 36.83 -17.54 16.54
C LEU A 13 36.13 -16.75 15.39
N VAL A 14 34.95 -17.20 14.98
CA VAL A 14 34.09 -16.41 14.11
C VAL A 14 33.47 -15.29 14.97
N LEU A 15 34.03 -14.10 14.89
CA LEU A 15 33.46 -12.89 15.46
C LEU A 15 32.22 -12.50 14.59
N SER A 16 31.07 -13.06 14.92
CA SER A 16 29.79 -12.49 14.46
C SER A 16 29.56 -11.19 15.22
N GLY A 17 30.02 -10.08 14.64
CA GLY A 17 29.66 -8.74 15.11
C GLY A 17 28.13 -8.57 15.04
N PRO A 18 27.49 -7.88 16.01
CA PRO A 18 26.08 -7.53 15.89
C PRO A 18 25.89 -6.65 14.65
N LEU A 19 24.96 -7.02 13.78
CA LEU A 19 24.47 -6.14 12.72
C LEU A 19 23.83 -4.92 13.41
N LEU A 20 24.57 -3.82 13.48
CA LEU A 20 24.06 -2.56 14.01
C LEU A 20 23.02 -2.02 12.99
N SER A 21 21.77 -2.29 13.25
CA SER A 21 20.67 -1.64 12.55
C SER A 21 20.71 -0.14 12.87
N HIS A 22 20.83 0.69 11.83
CA HIS A 22 20.90 2.14 11.96
C HIS A 22 19.58 2.77 11.54
N ALA A 23 19.09 3.72 12.33
CA ALA A 23 17.96 4.56 11.93
C ALA A 23 18.36 5.40 10.71
N ALA A 24 17.53 5.41 9.68
CA ALA A 24 17.75 6.20 8.47
C ALA A 24 16.74 7.34 8.38
N THR A 25 17.16 8.43 7.72
CA THR A 25 16.33 9.62 7.52
C THR A 25 16.29 9.94 6.03
N PHE A 26 15.09 10.07 5.47
CA PHE A 26 14.86 10.41 4.07
C PHE A 26 14.06 11.71 3.96
N GLN A 27 14.46 12.57 3.01
CA GLN A 27 13.71 13.77 2.64
C GLN A 27 12.91 13.49 1.38
N ILE A 28 11.60 13.75 1.40
CA ILE A 28 10.69 13.56 0.29
C ILE A 28 10.13 14.91 -0.10
N ASN A 29 10.62 15.45 -1.22
CA ASN A 29 10.24 16.76 -1.71
C ASN A 29 9.36 16.71 -2.96
N ASP A 30 9.30 15.57 -3.64
CA ASP A 30 8.62 15.44 -4.94
C ASP A 30 7.32 14.63 -4.88
N GLY A 31 6.93 14.16 -3.68
CA GLY A 31 5.71 13.33 -3.51
C GLY A 31 4.42 14.15 -3.54
N SER A 32 4.48 15.44 -3.24
CA SER A 32 3.32 16.32 -3.14
C SER A 32 3.63 17.73 -3.64
N VAL A 33 2.64 18.39 -4.22
CA VAL A 33 2.72 19.82 -4.57
C VAL A 33 2.46 20.73 -3.38
N LEU A 34 1.86 20.21 -2.30
CA LEU A 34 1.46 20.97 -1.12
C LEU A 34 2.34 20.68 0.11
N TYR A 35 2.99 19.51 0.14
CA TYR A 35 3.71 19.04 1.32
C TYR A 35 5.08 18.48 0.96
N ASP A 36 6.04 18.71 1.84
CA ASP A 36 7.28 17.98 1.94
C ASP A 36 7.17 17.00 3.11
N ALA A 37 7.89 15.88 3.06
CA ALA A 37 7.90 14.91 4.16
C ALA A 37 9.34 14.52 4.54
N GLN A 38 9.53 14.22 5.83
CA GLN A 38 10.74 13.58 6.32
C GLN A 38 10.35 12.25 6.98
N LEU A 39 10.93 11.16 6.50
CA LEU A 39 10.81 9.84 7.09
C LEU A 39 12.00 9.56 7.99
N ILE A 40 11.75 9.11 9.21
CA ILE A 40 12.78 8.57 10.12
C ILE A 40 12.36 7.14 10.42
N VAL A 41 13.11 6.17 9.90
CA VAL A 41 12.81 4.74 10.01
C VAL A 41 13.82 4.07 10.93
N LYS A 42 13.36 3.16 11.78
CA LYS A 42 14.17 2.54 12.82
C LYS A 42 15.30 1.68 12.26
N ASN A 43 15.01 0.89 11.25
CA ASN A 43 15.96 -0.08 10.71
C ASN A 43 16.08 0.10 9.20
N CYS A 44 17.30 0.27 8.71
CA CYS A 44 17.61 0.21 7.28
C CYS A 44 18.91 -0.59 7.09
N ASP A 45 18.89 -1.56 6.20
CA ASP A 45 20.05 -2.35 5.79
C ASP A 45 20.07 -2.42 4.26
N LYS A 46 21.17 -1.97 3.64
CA LYS A 46 21.38 -1.93 2.19
C LYS A 46 20.21 -1.25 1.46
N ASP A 47 19.33 -2.06 0.88
CA ASP A 47 18.26 -1.63 -0.02
C ASP A 47 16.87 -1.75 0.61
N GLU A 48 16.77 -2.12 1.90
CA GLU A 48 15.50 -2.33 2.60
C GLU A 48 15.45 -1.57 3.92
N CYS A 49 14.32 -0.91 4.16
CA CYS A 49 14.00 -0.25 5.43
C CYS A 49 12.73 -0.84 6.04
N SER A 50 12.72 -1.00 7.37
CA SER A 50 11.57 -1.62 8.06
C SER A 50 11.43 -1.17 9.51
N GLY A 51 10.26 -1.44 10.08
CA GLY A 51 9.92 -1.23 11.48
C GLY A 51 9.31 0.14 11.76
N SER A 52 9.30 0.52 13.05
CA SER A 52 8.63 1.76 13.45
C SER A 52 9.26 3.00 12.79
N ALA A 53 8.40 3.91 12.37
CA ALA A 53 8.81 5.12 11.70
C ALA A 53 8.06 6.35 12.19
N LYS A 54 8.71 7.50 12.04
CA LYS A 54 8.17 8.83 12.27
C LYS A 54 8.12 9.58 10.94
N ILE A 55 6.95 10.11 10.62
CA ILE A 55 6.69 10.86 9.41
C ILE A 55 6.41 12.31 9.79
N MET A 56 7.33 13.20 9.51
CA MET A 56 7.13 14.64 9.73
C MET A 56 6.74 15.30 8.42
N LEU A 57 5.60 15.97 8.41
CA LEU A 57 5.06 16.71 7.28
C LEU A 57 5.35 18.19 7.44
N PHE A 58 5.66 18.83 6.33
CA PHE A 58 5.90 20.26 6.21
C PHE A 58 5.02 20.82 5.09
N LYS A 59 4.50 22.02 5.23
CA LYS A 59 3.94 22.72 4.07
C LYS A 59 5.04 23.03 3.08
N LYS A 60 4.78 22.89 1.80
CA LYS A 60 5.78 23.08 0.73
C LYS A 60 6.60 24.34 0.92
N GLY A 61 7.92 24.17 0.91
CA GLY A 61 8.87 25.27 1.11
C GLY A 61 8.97 25.83 2.54
N ASN A 62 8.28 25.23 3.52
CA ASN A 62 8.34 25.65 4.92
C ASN A 62 9.19 24.67 5.74
N LYS A 63 10.01 25.18 6.66
CA LYS A 63 10.85 24.37 7.56
C LYS A 63 10.17 24.00 8.88
N ARG A 64 8.99 24.55 9.17
CA ARG A 64 8.24 24.25 10.39
C ARG A 64 7.44 22.98 10.19
N VAL A 65 7.57 22.04 11.12
CA VAL A 65 6.75 20.80 11.13
C VAL A 65 5.27 21.20 11.19
N PHE A 66 4.53 20.75 10.19
CA PHE A 66 3.08 20.94 10.08
C PHE A 66 2.34 19.91 10.93
N GLN A 67 2.70 18.64 10.78
CA GLN A 67 2.14 17.52 11.52
C GLN A 67 3.16 16.38 11.62
N THR A 68 3.10 15.61 12.68
CA THR A 68 3.87 14.37 12.83
C THR A 68 2.90 13.20 12.92
N LEU A 69 3.14 12.18 12.10
CA LEU A 69 2.43 10.90 12.10
C LEU A 69 3.43 9.78 12.38
N THR A 70 2.95 8.60 12.67
CA THR A 70 3.78 7.41 12.95
C THR A 70 3.24 6.21 12.20
N SER A 71 4.15 5.28 11.85
CA SER A 71 3.82 3.93 11.43
C SER A 71 4.48 2.96 12.40
N ASN A 72 3.81 1.88 12.74
CA ASN A 72 4.38 0.81 13.58
C ASN A 72 5.35 -0.06 12.78
N ASP A 73 5.09 -0.23 11.49
CA ASP A 73 5.89 -1.04 10.57
C ASP A 73 5.89 -0.45 9.16
N LEU A 74 6.76 0.55 8.97
CA LEU A 74 7.02 1.12 7.66
C LEU A 74 8.05 0.25 6.95
N ASN A 75 7.61 -0.50 5.94
CA ASN A 75 8.45 -1.42 5.18
C ASN A 75 8.53 -1.00 3.72
N PHE A 76 9.74 -0.86 3.15
CA PHE A 76 9.94 -0.46 1.76
C PHE A 76 11.37 -0.73 1.28
N TYR A 77 11.52 -0.79 -0.04
CA TYR A 77 12.81 -0.89 -0.69
C TYR A 77 13.32 0.49 -1.14
N LEU A 78 14.64 0.62 -1.18
CA LEU A 78 15.33 1.81 -1.69
C LEU A 78 15.65 1.62 -3.18
N ASP A 79 15.55 2.68 -3.94
CA ASP A 79 15.98 2.71 -5.33
C ASP A 79 17.52 2.74 -5.45
N LYS A 80 18.03 2.74 -6.71
CA LYS A 80 19.48 2.82 -6.98
C LYS A 80 20.15 4.11 -6.45
N LYS A 81 19.37 5.12 -6.09
CA LYS A 81 19.85 6.37 -5.48
C LYS A 81 19.71 6.37 -3.96
N GLN A 82 19.38 5.21 -3.38
CA GLN A 82 19.14 5.06 -1.94
C GLN A 82 18.00 5.97 -1.44
N GLN A 83 16.93 6.08 -2.24
CA GLN A 83 15.73 6.84 -1.89
C GLN A 83 14.48 5.94 -1.94
N PRO A 84 13.49 6.16 -1.07
CA PRO A 84 12.19 5.50 -1.18
C PRO A 84 11.41 6.03 -2.39
N SER A 85 10.64 5.15 -3.03
CA SER A 85 9.64 5.59 -4.00
C SER A 85 8.49 6.35 -3.33
N VAL A 86 7.77 7.15 -4.09
CA VAL A 86 6.59 7.90 -3.62
C VAL A 86 5.49 7.82 -4.68
N ASN A 87 4.24 7.67 -4.24
CA ASN A 87 3.04 7.62 -5.12
C ASN A 87 3.02 6.46 -6.13
N VAL A 88 3.82 5.41 -5.92
CA VAL A 88 3.78 4.20 -6.75
C VAL A 88 2.79 3.22 -6.13
N ILE A 89 1.80 2.77 -6.93
CA ILE A 89 0.82 1.74 -6.58
C ILE A 89 0.79 0.76 -7.74
N GLN A 90 1.53 -0.33 -7.63
CA GLN A 90 1.56 -1.40 -8.64
C GLN A 90 0.94 -2.66 -8.06
N LEU A 91 -0.10 -3.17 -8.72
CA LEU A 91 -0.72 -4.42 -8.30
C LEU A 91 0.27 -5.58 -8.43
N TYR A 92 0.47 -6.34 -7.36
CA TYR A 92 1.46 -7.44 -7.24
C TYR A 92 2.92 -7.03 -7.31
N ASP A 93 3.24 -5.75 -7.21
CA ASP A 93 4.59 -5.22 -7.30
C ASP A 93 4.80 -4.11 -6.28
N GLU A 94 5.67 -3.15 -6.60
CA GLU A 94 6.05 -2.07 -5.69
C GLU A 94 4.86 -1.18 -5.31
N GLN A 95 4.74 -0.93 -4.00
CA GLN A 95 3.86 0.10 -3.44
C GLN A 95 4.67 0.98 -2.49
N SER A 96 4.65 2.26 -2.74
CA SER A 96 5.45 3.25 -2.00
C SER A 96 5.10 3.33 -0.51
N PRO A 97 6.06 3.68 0.37
CA PRO A 97 5.78 3.91 1.79
C PRO A 97 4.86 5.11 2.06
N LEU A 98 4.87 6.11 1.16
CA LEU A 98 3.97 7.26 1.20
C LEU A 98 3.27 7.45 -0.13
N ILE A 99 1.97 7.70 -0.07
CA ILE A 99 1.12 7.97 -1.24
C ILE A 99 0.28 9.20 -0.94
N PHE A 100 0.43 10.23 -1.76
CA PHE A 100 -0.34 11.46 -1.70
C PHE A 100 -1.32 11.52 -2.87
N ASP A 101 -2.62 11.62 -2.58
CA ASP A 101 -3.67 11.80 -3.59
C ASP A 101 -4.91 12.41 -2.93
N ASP A 102 -5.94 12.76 -3.70
CA ASP A 102 -7.26 13.19 -3.19
C ASP A 102 -8.18 11.96 -3.11
N PHE A 103 -8.07 11.20 -2.02
CA PHE A 103 -8.79 9.93 -1.85
C PHE A 103 -10.29 10.10 -1.63
N ASN A 104 -10.73 11.25 -1.14
CA ASN A 104 -12.13 11.53 -0.88
C ASN A 104 -12.77 12.47 -1.92
N PHE A 105 -12.00 12.90 -2.93
CA PHE A 105 -12.41 13.78 -4.04
C PHE A 105 -12.98 15.12 -3.58
N ASP A 106 -12.46 15.68 -2.49
CA ASP A 106 -12.87 16.97 -1.91
C ASP A 106 -12.00 18.16 -2.36
N GLY A 107 -11.00 17.89 -3.20
CA GLY A 107 -10.05 18.86 -3.73
C GLY A 107 -8.90 19.17 -2.78
N GLN A 108 -8.73 18.40 -1.70
CA GLN A 108 -7.53 18.45 -0.86
C GLN A 108 -6.69 17.19 -1.09
N GLN A 109 -5.40 17.35 -0.90
CA GLN A 109 -4.50 16.20 -0.94
C GLN A 109 -4.52 15.48 0.40
N ASP A 110 -4.76 14.18 0.34
CA ASP A 110 -4.74 13.24 1.44
C ASP A 110 -3.41 12.49 1.48
N LEU A 111 -3.22 11.58 2.43
CA LEU A 111 -1.98 10.83 2.63
C LEU A 111 -2.29 9.39 3.05
N ALA A 112 -1.66 8.41 2.40
CA ALA A 112 -1.57 7.05 2.89
C ALA A 112 -0.12 6.76 3.33
N ILE A 113 0.03 6.11 4.47
CA ILE A 113 1.31 5.70 5.06
C ILE A 113 1.29 4.19 5.20
N ARG A 114 2.27 3.52 4.61
CA ARG A 114 2.42 2.09 4.78
C ARG A 114 2.58 1.73 6.26
N ASN A 115 1.83 0.72 6.73
CA ASN A 115 1.85 0.24 8.10
C ASN A 115 1.71 -1.29 8.11
N GLY A 116 2.83 -1.98 7.86
CA GLY A 116 2.92 -3.43 7.84
C GLY A 116 2.56 -4.09 6.50
N ASN A 117 2.35 -5.39 6.60
CA ASN A 117 1.99 -6.30 5.50
C ASN A 117 0.74 -7.12 5.88
N GLU A 118 -0.27 -6.46 6.42
CA GLU A 118 -1.51 -7.08 6.93
C GLU A 118 -2.62 -7.16 5.89
N SER A 119 -2.37 -6.71 4.63
CA SER A 119 -3.35 -6.84 3.57
C SER A 119 -3.43 -8.29 3.03
N SER A 120 -4.35 -8.55 2.12
CA SER A 120 -4.54 -9.88 1.54
C SER A 120 -3.22 -10.46 1.02
N TYR A 121 -2.96 -11.73 1.33
CA TYR A 121 -1.74 -12.48 0.98
C TYR A 121 -0.44 -11.91 1.59
N GLY A 122 -0.53 -11.24 2.73
CA GLY A 122 0.65 -10.62 3.34
C GLY A 122 1.20 -9.44 2.54
N GLY A 123 0.36 -8.82 1.72
CA GLY A 123 0.71 -7.63 0.96
C GLY A 123 0.72 -6.36 1.82
N PRO A 124 1.17 -5.23 1.24
CA PRO A 124 1.30 -3.97 1.95
C PRO A 124 -0.05 -3.47 2.50
N SER A 125 -0.08 -3.07 3.76
CA SER A 125 -1.22 -2.41 4.41
C SER A 125 -0.92 -0.93 4.66
N TYR A 126 -1.97 -0.11 4.72
CA TYR A 126 -1.84 1.34 4.83
C TYR A 126 -2.80 1.93 5.85
N ASP A 127 -2.29 2.88 6.62
CA ASP A 127 -3.11 3.86 7.34
C ASP A 127 -3.41 5.02 6.41
N VAL A 128 -4.68 5.29 6.15
CA VAL A 128 -5.11 6.34 5.23
C VAL A 128 -5.65 7.54 6.01
N TYR A 129 -5.10 8.70 5.73
CA TYR A 129 -5.44 9.97 6.38
C TYR A 129 -6.04 10.93 5.37
N VAL A 130 -7.18 11.52 5.70
CA VAL A 130 -7.80 12.59 4.93
C VAL A 130 -7.53 13.95 5.55
N PHE A 131 -7.33 14.98 4.72
CA PHE A 131 -7.11 16.33 5.21
C PHE A 131 -8.41 16.97 5.69
N ASN A 132 -8.47 17.26 6.99
CA ASN A 132 -9.62 17.93 7.58
C ASN A 132 -9.46 19.46 7.50
N LYS A 133 -10.24 20.12 6.63
CA LYS A 133 -10.20 21.58 6.40
C LYS A 133 -10.49 22.40 7.65
N THR A 134 -11.38 21.92 8.51
CA THR A 134 -11.75 22.64 9.75
C THR A 134 -10.65 22.56 10.79
N ARG A 135 -10.06 21.37 10.97
CA ARG A 135 -8.98 21.15 11.94
C ARG A 135 -7.60 21.50 11.38
N GLN A 136 -7.51 21.75 10.07
CA GLN A 136 -6.24 22.00 9.37
C GLN A 136 -5.17 20.93 9.65
N GLN A 137 -5.58 19.65 9.59
CA GLN A 137 -4.70 18.51 9.85
C GLN A 137 -5.19 17.25 9.12
N PHE A 138 -4.30 16.30 8.94
CA PHE A 138 -4.61 14.95 8.48
C PHE A 138 -5.26 14.16 9.61
N VAL A 139 -6.37 13.49 9.31
CA VAL A 139 -7.13 12.66 10.26
C VAL A 139 -7.33 11.28 9.64
N MET A 140 -7.07 10.23 10.39
CA MET A 140 -7.24 8.86 9.93
C MET A 140 -8.68 8.60 9.47
N SER A 141 -8.83 7.96 8.33
CA SER A 141 -10.10 7.49 7.78
C SER A 141 -10.16 5.97 7.91
N SER A 142 -10.92 5.47 8.90
CA SER A 142 -11.07 4.01 9.10
C SER A 142 -11.59 3.31 7.85
N ALA A 143 -12.59 3.87 7.19
CA ALA A 143 -13.17 3.27 5.99
C ALA A 143 -12.19 3.14 4.82
N LEU A 144 -11.29 4.10 4.62
CA LEU A 144 -10.25 4.01 3.58
C LEU A 144 -9.10 3.09 4.01
N THR A 145 -8.74 3.10 5.29
CA THR A 145 -7.75 2.18 5.86
C THR A 145 -8.21 0.73 5.73
N GLU A 146 -9.48 0.43 6.06
CA GLU A 146 -10.07 -0.91 5.87
C GLU A 146 -9.97 -1.38 4.41
N LEU A 147 -10.26 -0.52 3.43
CA LEU A 147 -10.12 -0.90 2.01
C LEU A 147 -8.67 -1.28 1.66
N ALA A 148 -7.67 -0.58 2.21
CA ALA A 148 -6.26 -0.89 1.96
C ALA A 148 -5.78 -2.17 2.67
N ILE A 149 -6.44 -2.57 3.77
CA ILE A 149 -6.13 -3.80 4.51
C ILE A 149 -6.86 -5.00 3.91
N GLU A 150 -8.14 -4.87 3.57
CA GLU A 150 -8.97 -5.99 3.12
C GLU A 150 -8.70 -6.43 1.66
N ASN A 151 -7.96 -5.63 0.88
CA ASN A 151 -7.69 -5.88 -0.53
C ASN A 151 -6.20 -6.18 -0.79
N LEU A 152 -5.74 -6.10 -2.01
CA LEU A 152 -4.34 -6.34 -2.41
C LEU A 152 -3.49 -5.06 -2.25
N GLY A 153 -3.44 -4.53 -1.02
CA GLY A 153 -2.73 -3.31 -0.69
C GLY A 153 -3.52 -2.04 -1.02
N MET A 154 -2.79 -0.97 -1.32
CA MET A 154 -3.40 0.33 -1.56
C MET A 154 -4.32 0.31 -2.79
N PHE A 155 -5.47 0.93 -2.65
CA PHE A 155 -6.43 1.14 -3.73
C PHE A 155 -5.93 2.21 -4.73
N GLN A 156 -6.50 2.20 -5.92
CA GLN A 156 -6.28 3.24 -6.93
C GLN A 156 -7.45 4.24 -6.93
N THR A 157 -7.20 5.45 -7.43
CA THR A 157 -8.20 6.50 -7.60
C THR A 157 -8.47 6.78 -9.08
N ASP A 158 -9.73 7.00 -9.43
CA ASP A 158 -10.13 7.60 -10.70
C ASP A 158 -10.75 8.96 -10.41
N ALA A 159 -9.93 10.01 -10.47
CA ALA A 159 -10.34 11.38 -10.16
C ALA A 159 -11.45 11.87 -11.10
N LYS A 160 -11.47 11.45 -12.38
CA LYS A 160 -12.48 11.86 -13.37
C LYS A 160 -13.86 11.30 -13.01
N ARG A 161 -13.94 10.03 -12.64
CA ARG A 161 -15.20 9.38 -12.26
C ARG A 161 -15.52 9.51 -10.77
N LYS A 162 -14.56 9.99 -9.97
CA LYS A 162 -14.59 10.02 -8.50
C LYS A 162 -14.86 8.63 -7.93
N ARG A 163 -13.95 7.69 -8.24
CA ARG A 163 -14.02 6.30 -7.82
C ARG A 163 -12.72 5.87 -7.13
N ILE A 164 -12.90 5.09 -6.10
CA ILE A 164 -11.83 4.29 -5.49
C ILE A 164 -11.96 2.89 -6.08
N ILE A 165 -10.85 2.31 -6.52
CA ILE A 165 -10.78 1.02 -7.17
C ILE A 165 -9.90 0.09 -6.33
N THR A 166 -10.46 -1.04 -5.90
CA THR A 166 -9.74 -2.07 -5.15
C THR A 166 -9.64 -3.36 -5.95
N PHE A 167 -8.62 -4.15 -5.62
CA PHE A 167 -8.37 -5.45 -6.22
C PHE A 167 -8.27 -6.51 -5.13
N ALA A 168 -8.99 -7.60 -5.28
CA ALA A 168 -8.92 -8.76 -4.41
C ALA A 168 -8.83 -10.05 -5.23
N LYS A 169 -8.31 -11.12 -4.62
CA LYS A 169 -8.29 -12.45 -5.23
C LYS A 169 -8.49 -13.53 -4.18
N SER A 170 -8.83 -14.74 -4.66
CA SER A 170 -8.78 -15.95 -3.87
C SER A 170 -8.12 -17.05 -4.70
N GLY A 171 -6.90 -17.42 -4.31
CA GLY A 171 -6.06 -18.35 -5.09
C GLY A 171 -5.64 -17.78 -6.45
N CYS A 172 -5.47 -18.70 -7.42
CA CYS A 172 -5.05 -18.36 -8.79
C CYS A 172 -6.18 -17.80 -9.65
N CYS A 173 -7.43 -18.14 -9.32
CA CYS A 173 -8.45 -18.30 -10.35
C CYS A 173 -9.76 -17.56 -10.02
N PHE A 174 -9.76 -16.80 -8.92
CA PHE A 174 -10.87 -15.93 -8.52
C PHE A 174 -10.34 -14.53 -8.25
N HIS A 175 -10.81 -13.55 -9.04
CA HIS A 175 -10.37 -12.15 -8.97
C HIS A 175 -11.59 -11.24 -8.87
N VAL A 176 -11.46 -10.18 -8.08
CA VAL A 176 -12.50 -9.17 -7.89
C VAL A 176 -11.90 -7.79 -8.06
N THR A 177 -12.55 -6.97 -8.90
CA THR A 177 -12.30 -5.53 -8.97
C THR A 177 -13.56 -4.82 -8.47
N SER A 178 -13.41 -3.97 -7.46
CA SER A 178 -14.53 -3.23 -6.88
C SER A 178 -14.31 -1.73 -7.00
N GLU A 179 -15.37 -1.01 -7.39
CA GLU A 179 -15.36 0.46 -7.47
C GLU A 179 -16.32 1.05 -6.43
N TYR A 180 -15.79 1.98 -5.65
CA TYR A 180 -16.56 2.70 -4.64
C TYR A 180 -16.73 4.15 -5.03
N ALA A 181 -17.95 4.67 -4.87
CA ALA A 181 -18.22 6.11 -4.90
C ALA A 181 -18.04 6.67 -3.49
N VAL A 182 -17.38 7.80 -3.37
CA VAL A 182 -17.35 8.59 -2.14
C VAL A 182 -18.61 9.45 -2.10
N ILE A 183 -19.48 9.18 -1.12
CA ILE A 183 -20.73 9.94 -0.94
C ILE A 183 -20.52 10.94 0.20
N PRO A 184 -20.59 12.26 -0.07
CA PRO A 184 -20.41 13.27 0.97
C PRO A 184 -21.27 12.99 2.22
N ASN A 185 -20.64 13.02 3.39
CA ASN A 185 -21.26 12.77 4.70
C ASN A 185 -21.86 11.36 4.90
N LYS A 186 -21.66 10.43 3.97
CA LYS A 186 -22.18 9.05 4.04
C LYS A 186 -21.08 7.98 3.86
N GLY A 187 -19.86 8.39 3.55
CA GLY A 187 -18.73 7.48 3.35
C GLY A 187 -18.73 6.77 1.99
N LEU A 188 -18.19 5.57 1.98
CA LEU A 188 -17.99 4.77 0.77
C LEU A 188 -19.23 3.98 0.39
N LYS A 189 -19.54 3.91 -0.90
CA LYS A 189 -20.61 3.10 -1.46
C LYS A 189 -20.07 2.26 -2.60
N LEU A 190 -20.09 0.94 -2.48
CA LEU A 190 -19.82 0.04 -3.60
C LEU A 190 -20.84 0.32 -4.72
N VAL A 191 -20.33 0.62 -5.92
CA VAL A 191 -21.17 0.97 -7.08
C VAL A 191 -20.90 0.11 -8.30
N HIS A 192 -19.76 -0.57 -8.36
CA HIS A 192 -19.42 -1.48 -9.45
C HIS A 192 -18.54 -2.61 -8.91
N GLU A 193 -18.78 -3.82 -9.39
CA GLU A 193 -17.98 -4.99 -9.03
C GLU A 193 -17.89 -5.93 -10.24
N VAL A 194 -16.68 -6.32 -10.57
CA VAL A 194 -16.40 -7.33 -11.58
C VAL A 194 -15.70 -8.49 -10.92
N THR A 195 -16.31 -9.66 -11.00
CA THR A 195 -15.72 -10.91 -10.51
C THR A 195 -15.39 -11.81 -11.69
N GLY A 196 -14.14 -12.26 -11.79
CA GLY A 196 -13.69 -13.29 -12.71
C GLY A 196 -13.50 -14.61 -11.93
N ASP A 197 -14.29 -15.59 -12.23
CA ASP A 197 -14.26 -16.91 -11.56
C ASP A 197 -13.93 -18.02 -12.55
N ALA A 198 -12.72 -18.58 -12.42
CA ALA A 198 -12.23 -19.73 -13.17
C ALA A 198 -12.00 -20.97 -12.25
N THR A 199 -12.64 -21.00 -11.07
CA THR A 199 -12.52 -22.12 -10.12
C THR A 199 -13.36 -23.34 -10.50
N GLY A 200 -14.31 -23.18 -11.45
CA GLY A 200 -15.17 -24.26 -11.93
C GLY A 200 -14.43 -25.28 -12.81
N ALA A 201 -15.04 -26.46 -13.00
CA ALA A 201 -14.51 -27.43 -13.93
C ALA A 201 -14.72 -26.94 -15.37
N GLY A 202 -13.65 -26.88 -16.15
CA GLY A 202 -13.67 -26.50 -17.57
C GLY A 202 -12.72 -25.35 -17.88
N GLU A 203 -12.52 -25.09 -19.17
CA GLU A 203 -11.61 -24.04 -19.69
C GLU A 203 -12.33 -22.70 -19.88
N GLN A 204 -13.12 -22.28 -18.89
CA GLN A 204 -13.91 -21.05 -18.95
C GLN A 204 -13.81 -20.21 -17.69
N VAL A 205 -13.82 -18.90 -17.89
CA VAL A 205 -13.98 -17.92 -16.81
C VAL A 205 -15.42 -17.39 -16.83
N THR A 206 -16.08 -17.45 -15.69
CA THR A 206 -17.38 -16.80 -15.49
C THR A 206 -17.15 -15.38 -14.99
N VAL A 207 -17.50 -14.38 -15.80
CA VAL A 207 -17.41 -12.96 -15.42
C VAL A 207 -18.77 -12.48 -14.97
N THR A 208 -18.87 -12.13 -13.69
CA THR A 208 -20.07 -11.51 -13.11
C THR A 208 -19.80 -10.01 -12.94
N THR A 209 -20.62 -9.19 -13.57
CA THR A 209 -20.57 -7.73 -13.42
C THR A 209 -21.79 -7.24 -12.68
N LYS A 210 -21.60 -6.55 -11.57
CA LYS A 210 -22.66 -5.88 -10.80
C LYS A 210 -22.47 -4.37 -10.88
N SER A 211 -23.52 -3.63 -11.20
CA SER A 211 -23.51 -2.17 -11.26
C SER A 211 -24.67 -1.59 -10.49
N TYR A 212 -24.38 -0.63 -9.59
CA TYR A 212 -25.38 0.07 -8.79
C TYR A 212 -25.69 1.43 -9.40
N ASN A 213 -26.97 1.65 -9.68
CA ASN A 213 -27.42 2.96 -10.14
C ASN A 213 -27.73 3.86 -8.94
N LEU A 214 -26.97 4.93 -8.77
CA LEU A 214 -27.09 5.87 -7.65
C LEU A 214 -28.44 6.63 -7.62
N HIS A 215 -29.09 6.83 -8.78
CA HIS A 215 -30.39 7.51 -8.87
C HIS A 215 -31.55 6.58 -8.54
N THR A 216 -31.59 5.39 -9.19
CA THR A 216 -32.68 4.44 -8.99
C THR A 216 -32.49 3.54 -7.77
N LYS A 217 -31.28 3.57 -7.16
CA LYS A 217 -30.87 2.74 -6.01
C LYS A 217 -31.02 1.24 -6.27
N LYS A 218 -30.86 0.80 -7.51
CA LYS A 218 -30.99 -0.60 -7.93
C LYS A 218 -29.68 -1.16 -8.46
N TRP A 219 -29.44 -2.42 -8.16
CA TRP A 219 -28.39 -3.21 -8.75
C TRP A 219 -28.83 -3.82 -10.08
N ARG A 220 -27.91 -3.88 -11.03
CA ARG A 220 -28.00 -4.67 -12.25
C ARG A 220 -26.84 -5.66 -12.23
N THR A 221 -27.16 -6.95 -12.48
CA THR A 221 -26.16 -8.00 -12.59
C THR A 221 -26.18 -8.57 -14.00
N THR A 222 -25.00 -8.78 -14.58
CA THR A 222 -24.82 -9.49 -15.85
C THR A 222 -23.79 -10.58 -15.64
N LEU A 223 -23.96 -11.69 -16.36
CA LEU A 223 -23.05 -12.82 -16.35
C LEU A 223 -22.64 -13.16 -17.77
N LYS A 224 -21.33 -13.33 -17.99
CA LYS A 224 -20.75 -13.76 -19.26
C LYS A 224 -19.72 -14.85 -19.00
N LYS A 225 -19.54 -15.74 -19.98
CA LYS A 225 -18.48 -16.76 -19.93
C LYS A 225 -17.51 -16.53 -21.07
N TYR A 226 -16.24 -16.70 -20.78
CA TYR A 226 -15.15 -16.54 -21.72
C TYR A 226 -14.25 -17.79 -21.67
N PRO A 227 -13.69 -18.25 -22.79
CA PRO A 227 -12.59 -19.20 -22.76
C PRO A 227 -11.40 -18.63 -21.97
N LEU A 228 -10.69 -19.50 -21.24
CA LEU A 228 -9.53 -19.10 -20.42
C LEU A 228 -8.44 -18.39 -21.23
N ASP A 229 -8.15 -18.91 -22.42
CA ASP A 229 -7.15 -18.37 -23.34
C ASP A 229 -7.49 -16.99 -23.87
N GLN A 230 -8.76 -16.60 -23.91
CA GLN A 230 -9.22 -15.27 -24.33
C GLN A 230 -9.33 -14.27 -23.14
N TYR A 231 -9.48 -14.77 -21.93
CA TYR A 231 -9.67 -13.92 -20.78
C TYR A 231 -8.37 -13.38 -20.17
N TYR A 232 -7.30 -14.17 -20.25
CA TYR A 232 -5.98 -13.84 -19.69
C TYR A 232 -4.93 -13.39 -20.71
N GLN A 233 -5.37 -12.91 -21.88
CA GLN A 233 -4.48 -12.34 -22.92
C GLN A 233 -4.07 -10.90 -22.61
#